data_1e7fc93ba1677266c9d0d89f49020261
#
_entry.id   1e7fc93ba1677266c9d0d89f49020261
#
_cell.length_a   1.000
_cell.length_b   1.000
_cell.length_c   1.000
_cell.angle_alpha   90.00
_cell.angle_beta   90.00
_cell.angle_gamma   90.00
#
_symmetry.space_group_name_H-M   'P 1'
#
loop_
_entity.id
_entity.type
_entity.pdbx_description
1 polymer ?
#
loop_
_entity_poly.entity_id
_entity_poly.type
_entity_poly.pdbx_seq_one_letter_code
_entity_poly.pdbx_strand_id
1 'polypeptide(L)'
;LQSFTDLLPDFVELGITSIAISSDGKKRALEMAKKVGSKSLRYGYNLKLKQAREWGLYISEGRGKTSAGVSELDFFPEPGFFLVKPDHSIFYIATQSMPFARPQFKDLLGSLRFILDKSYPARGNIE
;
A
#
# COMPACT_ATOMS: atom_id res chain seq x y z
N LEU A 1 -0.58 8.60 3.74
CA LEU A 1 -1.83 8.20 3.06
C LEU A 1 -2.50 9.37 2.32
N GLN A 2 -2.47 10.60 2.89
CA GLN A 2 -3.09 11.78 2.26
C GLN A 2 -2.52 12.04 0.85
N SER A 3 -1.21 12.06 0.69
CA SER A 3 -0.57 12.26 -0.62
C SER A 3 -0.96 11.22 -1.67
N PHE A 4 -1.27 10.00 -1.25
CA PHE A 4 -1.82 8.97 -2.11
C PHE A 4 -3.28 9.25 -2.48
N THR A 5 -4.06 9.66 -1.49
CA THR A 5 -5.49 9.95 -1.68
C THR A 5 -5.72 11.08 -2.69
N ASP A 6 -4.86 12.09 -2.68
CA ASP A 6 -4.94 13.20 -3.62
C ASP A 6 -4.71 12.79 -5.08
N LEU A 7 -4.02 11.66 -5.30
CA LEU A 7 -3.74 11.09 -6.62
C LEU A 7 -4.74 9.99 -7.06
N LEU A 8 -5.68 9.61 -6.20
CA LEU A 8 -6.65 8.55 -6.52
C LEU A 8 -7.45 8.77 -7.80
N PRO A 9 -7.91 10.00 -8.12
CA PRO A 9 -8.60 10.24 -9.39
C PRO A 9 -7.75 9.88 -10.61
N ASP A 10 -6.46 10.19 -10.57
CA ASP A 10 -5.51 9.86 -11.65
C ASP A 10 -5.32 8.34 -11.79
N PHE A 11 -5.25 7.60 -10.67
CA PHE A 11 -5.17 6.14 -10.71
C PHE A 11 -6.45 5.52 -11.29
N VAL A 12 -7.61 6.04 -10.90
CA VAL A 12 -8.90 5.59 -11.44
C VAL A 12 -8.99 5.85 -12.94
N GLU A 13 -8.52 7.00 -13.42
CA GLU A 13 -8.48 7.33 -14.84
C GLU A 13 -7.61 6.34 -15.63
N LEU A 14 -6.55 5.82 -15.05
CA LEU A 14 -5.73 4.74 -15.62
C LEU A 14 -6.34 3.33 -15.49
N GLY A 15 -7.55 3.21 -14.95
CA GLY A 15 -8.22 1.92 -14.75
C GLY A 15 -7.71 1.14 -13.54
N ILE A 16 -7.04 1.80 -12.59
CA ILE A 16 -6.45 1.15 -11.42
C ILE A 16 -7.39 1.26 -10.22
N THR A 17 -7.72 0.12 -9.62
CA THR A 17 -8.43 0.04 -8.35
C THR A 17 -7.42 0.03 -7.21
N SER A 18 -7.56 0.97 -6.28
CA SER A 18 -6.67 1.10 -5.14
C SER A 18 -7.27 0.48 -3.88
N ILE A 19 -6.46 -0.29 -3.16
CA ILE A 19 -6.84 -0.93 -1.90
C ILE A 19 -5.75 -0.65 -0.86
N ALA A 20 -6.13 -0.12 0.29
CA ALA A 20 -5.26 0.01 1.46
C ALA A 20 -5.59 -1.10 2.45
N ILE A 21 -4.58 -1.88 2.85
CA ILE A 21 -4.77 -3.01 3.77
C ILE A 21 -3.93 -2.76 5.02
N SER A 22 -4.53 -2.91 6.20
CA SER A 22 -3.88 -2.71 7.48
C SER A 22 -3.97 -3.96 8.37
N SER A 23 -2.99 -4.14 9.23
CA SER A 23 -3.05 -5.10 10.35
C SER A 23 -3.98 -4.66 11.48
N ASP A 24 -4.39 -3.40 11.48
CA ASP A 24 -5.37 -2.89 12.44
C ASP A 24 -6.73 -3.58 12.32
N GLY A 25 -7.47 -3.56 13.43
CA GLY A 25 -8.83 -4.09 13.45
C GLY A 25 -9.83 -3.21 12.69
N LYS A 26 -11.00 -3.77 12.43
CA LYS A 26 -12.08 -3.15 11.65
C LYS A 26 -12.42 -1.72 12.11
N LYS A 27 -12.46 -1.49 13.44
CA LYS A 27 -12.81 -0.17 14.01
C LYS A 27 -11.84 0.90 13.53
N ARG A 28 -10.52 0.67 13.66
CA ARG A 28 -9.48 1.60 13.21
C ARG A 28 -9.49 1.81 11.70
N ALA A 29 -9.72 0.75 10.93
CA ALA A 29 -9.84 0.84 9.48
C ALA A 29 -11.03 1.75 9.07
N LEU A 30 -12.17 1.63 9.74
CA LEU A 30 -13.33 2.49 9.51
C LEU A 30 -13.07 3.96 9.91
N GLU A 31 -12.39 4.19 11.03
CA GLU A 31 -11.99 5.53 11.45
C GLU A 31 -11.06 6.19 10.42
N MET A 32 -10.09 5.41 9.91
CA MET A 32 -9.19 5.87 8.84
C MET A 32 -9.96 6.17 7.55
N ALA A 33 -10.87 5.29 7.15
CA ALA A 33 -11.70 5.50 5.96
C ALA A 33 -12.54 6.78 6.05
N LYS A 34 -13.13 7.05 7.20
CA LYS A 34 -13.87 8.30 7.47
C LYS A 34 -12.96 9.53 7.42
N LYS A 35 -11.78 9.46 8.02
CA LYS A 35 -10.80 10.56 8.03
C LYS A 35 -10.29 10.89 6.64
N VAL A 36 -10.05 9.88 5.82
CA VAL A 36 -9.58 10.04 4.43
C VAL A 36 -10.70 10.52 3.52
N GLY A 37 -11.93 10.04 3.74
CA GLY A 37 -13.13 10.51 3.04
C GLY A 37 -13.22 10.16 1.55
N SER A 38 -12.32 9.31 1.03
CA SER A 38 -12.32 8.92 -0.38
C SER A 38 -13.21 7.70 -0.62
N LYS A 39 -14.10 7.81 -1.60
CA LYS A 39 -14.92 6.69 -2.08
C LYS A 39 -14.16 5.75 -3.02
N SER A 40 -13.06 6.21 -3.60
CA SER A 40 -12.26 5.47 -4.58
C SER A 40 -11.20 4.56 -3.93
N LEU A 41 -11.00 4.65 -2.62
CA LEU A 41 -10.07 3.81 -1.88
C LEU A 41 -10.83 2.75 -1.10
N ARG A 42 -10.54 1.50 -1.37
CA ARG A 42 -11.03 0.37 -0.58
C ARG A 42 -10.12 0.11 0.61
N TYR A 43 -10.69 -0.44 1.68
CA TYR A 43 -9.95 -0.73 2.91
C TYR A 43 -10.08 -2.18 3.32
N GLY A 44 -8.94 -2.85 3.51
CA GLY A 44 -8.82 -4.13 4.17
C GLY A 44 -8.31 -3.95 5.61
N TYR A 45 -8.65 -4.87 6.48
CA TYR A 45 -8.28 -4.87 7.89
C TYR A 45 -7.92 -6.28 8.37
N ASN A 46 -7.35 -6.38 9.57
CA ASN A 46 -6.93 -7.65 10.17
C ASN A 46 -5.92 -8.43 9.31
N LEU A 47 -5.03 -7.75 8.58
CA LEU A 47 -3.93 -8.44 7.90
C LEU A 47 -3.08 -9.17 8.93
N LYS A 48 -3.02 -10.48 8.84
CA LYS A 48 -2.24 -11.31 9.76
C LYS A 48 -0.75 -11.23 9.43
N LEU A 49 0.10 -11.31 10.45
CA LEU A 49 1.56 -11.28 10.26
C LEU A 49 2.06 -12.36 9.31
N LYS A 50 1.46 -13.56 9.35
CA LYS A 50 1.77 -14.63 8.41
C LYS A 50 1.54 -14.18 6.96
N GLN A 51 0.37 -13.59 6.68
CA GLN A 51 0.03 -13.06 5.35
C GLN A 51 0.99 -11.93 4.93
N ALA A 52 1.29 -11.02 5.85
CA ALA A 52 2.24 -9.94 5.59
C ALA A 52 3.62 -10.48 5.18
N ARG A 53 4.11 -11.53 5.86
CA ARG A 53 5.37 -12.21 5.50
C ARG A 53 5.31 -12.92 4.15
N GLU A 54 4.21 -13.55 3.82
CA GLU A 54 3.99 -14.17 2.50
C GLU A 54 4.07 -13.13 1.37
N TRP A 55 3.66 -11.90 1.63
CA TRP A 55 3.82 -10.75 0.71
C TRP A 55 5.22 -10.13 0.75
N GLY A 56 6.14 -10.63 1.57
CA GLY A 56 7.50 -10.13 1.68
C GLY A 56 7.62 -8.83 2.48
N LEU A 57 6.65 -8.49 3.33
CA LEU A 57 6.71 -7.32 4.18
C LEU A 57 7.66 -7.55 5.36
N TYR A 58 8.40 -6.51 5.71
CA TYR A 58 9.15 -6.48 6.97
C TYR A 58 8.20 -6.37 8.15
N ILE A 59 8.53 -7.01 9.25
CA ILE A 59 7.76 -6.97 10.49
C ILE A 59 8.60 -6.24 11.54
N SER A 60 7.99 -5.26 12.19
CA SER A 60 8.60 -4.50 13.28
C SER A 60 7.91 -4.78 14.60
N GLU A 61 8.66 -4.60 15.67
CA GLU A 61 8.14 -4.60 17.03
C GLU A 61 7.67 -3.20 17.41
N GLY A 62 6.50 -3.12 18.03
CA GLY A 62 5.94 -1.87 18.51
C GLY A 62 6.72 -1.32 19.70
N ARG A 63 6.81 0.00 19.80
CA ARG A 63 7.49 0.72 20.88
C ARG A 63 6.53 1.40 21.87
N GLY A 64 5.28 0.97 21.89
CA GLY A 64 4.23 1.50 22.75
C GLY A 64 3.37 2.55 22.06
N LYS A 65 3.68 3.84 22.20
CA LYS A 65 2.91 4.93 21.56
C LYS A 65 3.74 5.65 20.52
N THR A 66 3.09 5.98 19.41
CA THR A 66 3.65 6.86 18.38
C THR A 66 3.77 8.31 18.89
N SER A 67 4.52 9.15 18.17
CA SER A 67 4.58 10.59 18.44
C SER A 67 3.20 11.28 18.38
N ALA A 68 2.24 10.70 17.67
CA ALA A 68 0.84 11.16 17.62
C ALA A 68 -0.02 10.60 18.77
N GLY A 69 0.56 9.89 19.75
CA GLY A 69 -0.14 9.33 20.91
C GLY A 69 -0.98 8.08 20.62
N VAL A 70 -0.82 7.47 19.45
CA VAL A 70 -1.53 6.24 19.06
C VAL A 70 -0.77 5.03 19.56
N SER A 71 -1.45 4.10 20.23
CA SER A 71 -0.86 2.82 20.65
C SER A 71 -0.53 1.95 19.44
N GLU A 72 0.70 1.50 19.36
CA GLU A 72 1.14 0.53 18.36
C GLU A 72 0.74 -0.89 18.75
N LEU A 73 0.59 -1.77 17.76
CA LEU A 73 0.49 -3.21 17.97
C LEU A 73 1.86 -3.73 18.44
N ASP A 74 1.87 -4.85 19.19
CA ASP A 74 3.13 -5.47 19.63
C ASP A 74 4.04 -5.81 18.45
N PHE A 75 3.45 -6.31 17.37
CA PHE A 75 4.10 -6.52 16.08
C PHE A 75 3.23 -5.99 14.97
N PHE A 76 3.85 -5.39 13.97
CA PHE A 76 3.14 -4.84 12.81
C PHE A 76 3.98 -4.93 11.53
N PRO A 77 3.35 -5.06 10.36
CA PRO A 77 4.06 -5.02 9.09
C PRO A 77 4.46 -3.60 8.72
N GLU A 78 5.69 -3.44 8.27
CA GLU A 78 6.11 -2.22 7.59
C GLU A 78 5.40 -2.09 6.23
N PRO A 79 5.24 -0.88 5.71
CA PRO A 79 4.50 -0.68 4.48
C PRO A 79 5.13 -1.35 3.27
N GLY A 80 4.27 -1.88 2.39
CA GLY A 80 4.63 -2.32 1.05
C GLY A 80 3.62 -1.81 0.03
N PHE A 81 4.09 -1.63 -1.19
CA PHE A 81 3.28 -1.24 -2.34
C PHE A 81 3.39 -2.30 -3.41
N PHE A 82 2.25 -2.72 -3.92
CA PHE A 82 2.17 -3.79 -4.90
C PHE A 82 1.27 -3.33 -6.05
N LEU A 83 1.75 -3.49 -7.26
CA LEU A 83 0.92 -3.35 -8.45
C LEU A 83 0.61 -4.75 -8.98
N VAL A 84 -0.67 -5.10 -8.99
CA VAL A 84 -1.16 -6.42 -9.38
C VAL A 84 -1.92 -6.29 -10.68
N LYS A 85 -1.60 -7.17 -11.65
CA LYS A 85 -2.28 -7.24 -12.94
C LYS A 85 -3.63 -7.96 -12.81
N PRO A 86 -4.54 -7.80 -13.80
CA PRO A 86 -5.83 -8.50 -13.82
C PRO A 86 -5.72 -10.03 -13.76
N ASP A 87 -4.62 -10.61 -14.24
CA ASP A 87 -4.34 -12.05 -14.17
C ASP A 87 -3.79 -12.50 -12.81
N HIS A 88 -3.76 -11.60 -11.81
CA HIS A 88 -3.26 -11.79 -10.45
C HIS A 88 -1.74 -11.94 -10.35
N SER A 89 -0.98 -11.74 -11.41
CA SER A 89 0.47 -11.64 -11.32
C SER A 89 0.90 -10.27 -10.78
N ILE A 90 2.04 -10.25 -10.07
CA ILE A 90 2.58 -9.00 -9.53
C ILE A 90 3.44 -8.34 -10.60
N PHE A 91 3.15 -7.08 -10.90
CA PHE A 91 3.93 -6.27 -11.85
C PHE A 91 5.05 -5.49 -11.17
N TYR A 92 4.77 -4.93 -9.97
CA TYR A 92 5.70 -4.08 -9.24
C TYR A 92 5.59 -4.33 -7.75
N ILE A 93 6.74 -4.34 -7.08
CA ILE A 93 6.85 -4.46 -5.62
C ILE A 93 7.79 -3.38 -5.10
N ALA A 94 7.38 -2.70 -4.03
CA ALA A 94 8.26 -1.88 -3.22
C ALA A 94 7.99 -2.18 -1.75
N THR A 95 8.95 -2.78 -1.08
CA THR A 95 8.92 -3.07 0.36
C THR A 95 10.08 -2.38 1.06
N GLN A 96 9.89 -1.95 2.28
CA GLN A 96 10.88 -1.20 3.04
C GLN A 96 10.83 -1.55 4.51
N SER A 97 11.98 -1.51 5.16
CA SER A 97 12.12 -1.64 6.62
C SER A 97 12.12 -0.29 7.35
N MET A 98 12.01 0.84 6.62
CA MET A 98 12.20 2.18 7.17
C MET A 98 11.13 3.16 6.64
N PRO A 99 10.49 3.96 7.51
CA PRO A 99 9.41 4.85 7.09
C PRO A 99 9.86 6.07 6.28
N PHE A 100 11.16 6.42 6.30
CA PHE A 100 11.68 7.68 5.73
C PHE A 100 12.02 7.61 4.24
N ALA A 101 12.06 6.43 3.63
CA ALA A 101 12.44 6.21 2.23
C ALA A 101 11.32 5.53 1.42
N ARG A 102 10.08 5.95 1.62
CA ARG A 102 8.92 5.42 0.89
C ARG A 102 8.88 5.93 -0.54
N PRO A 103 8.45 5.11 -1.52
CA PRO A 103 8.23 5.57 -2.88
C PRO A 103 7.27 6.76 -2.95
N GLN A 104 7.55 7.68 -3.86
CA GLN A 104 6.64 8.79 -4.12
C GLN A 104 5.56 8.33 -5.09
N PHE A 105 4.30 8.45 -4.70
CA PHE A 105 3.16 8.03 -5.55
C PHE A 105 3.04 8.82 -6.84
N LYS A 106 3.49 10.07 -6.85
CA LYS A 106 3.54 10.89 -8.07
C LYS A 106 4.48 10.32 -9.12
N ASP A 107 5.65 9.83 -8.69
CA ASP A 107 6.63 9.20 -9.58
C ASP A 107 6.11 7.85 -10.09
N LEU A 108 5.47 7.08 -9.22
CA LEU A 108 4.81 5.84 -9.60
C LEU A 108 3.72 6.08 -10.64
N LEU A 109 2.89 7.10 -10.46
CA LEU A 109 1.83 7.46 -11.39
C LEU A 109 2.39 7.84 -12.77
N GLY A 110 3.46 8.64 -12.81
CA GLY A 110 4.15 8.98 -14.05
C GLY A 110 4.70 7.75 -14.77
N SER A 111 5.31 6.83 -14.03
CA SER A 111 5.80 5.54 -14.54
C SER A 111 4.67 4.67 -15.08
N LEU A 112 3.55 4.61 -14.39
CA LEU A 112 2.37 3.83 -14.81
C LEU A 112 1.79 4.32 -16.13
N ARG A 113 1.72 5.62 -16.35
CA ARG A 113 1.30 6.20 -17.64
C ARG A 113 2.17 5.71 -18.78
N PHE A 114 3.48 5.74 -18.61
CA PHE A 114 4.44 5.21 -19.58
C PHE A 114 4.27 3.71 -19.80
N ILE A 115 4.17 2.92 -18.72
CA ILE A 115 4.01 1.46 -18.74
C ILE A 115 2.77 1.06 -19.54
N LEU A 116 1.64 1.72 -19.28
CA LEU A 116 0.37 1.43 -19.96
C LEU A 116 0.40 1.87 -21.42
N ASP A 117 0.97 3.04 -21.73
CA ASP A 117 1.08 3.56 -23.11
C ASP A 117 1.98 2.66 -23.98
N LYS A 118 3.09 2.18 -23.44
CA LYS A 118 4.08 1.37 -24.17
C LYS A 118 3.91 -0.14 -23.98
N SER A 119 2.92 -0.60 -23.23
CA SER A 119 2.78 -2.01 -22.85
C SER A 119 4.08 -2.60 -22.29
N TYR A 120 4.76 -1.84 -21.43
CA TYR A 120 6.06 -2.20 -20.89
C TYR A 120 5.95 -3.50 -20.06
N PRO A 121 6.83 -4.49 -20.30
CA PRO A 121 6.74 -5.78 -19.61
C PRO A 121 7.18 -5.69 -18.14
N ALA A 122 6.67 -6.60 -17.33
CA ALA A 122 7.18 -6.82 -15.99
C ALA A 122 8.67 -7.25 -16.03
N ARG A 123 9.41 -6.93 -14.98
CA ARG A 123 10.84 -7.28 -14.84
C ARG A 123 11.06 -8.04 -13.53
N GLY A 124 12.24 -8.64 -13.37
CA GLY A 124 12.58 -9.38 -12.17
C GLY A 124 11.86 -10.74 -12.06
N ASN A 125 11.45 -11.31 -13.18
CA ASN A 125 10.71 -12.58 -13.29
C ASN A 125 11.59 -13.81 -13.61
N ILE A 126 12.89 -13.65 -13.55
CA ILE A 126 13.85 -14.76 -13.72
C ILE A 126 14.32 -15.21 -12.34
N GLU A 127 14.19 -16.52 -12.06
CA GLU A 127 14.69 -17.18 -10.85
C GLU A 127 16.19 -17.48 -10.94
#